data_4f8c17ef84ae3755c2c1593d84de5d92
#
_entry.id   4f8c17ef84ae3755c2c1593d84de5d92
#
_cell.length_a   1.000
_cell.length_b   1.000
_cell.length_c   1.000
_cell.angle_alpha   90.00
_cell.angle_beta   90.00
_cell.angle_gamma   90.00
#
_symmetry.space_group_name_H-M   'P 1'
#
loop_
_entity.id
_entity.type
_entity.pdbx_description
1 polymer ?
#
loop_
_entity_poly.entity_id
_entity_poly.type
_entity_poly.pdbx_seq_one_letter_code
_entity_poly.pdbx_strand_id
1 'polypeptide(L)'
;LLKTGGVLGVVDHRAKPDTPFEKQVASGYLTEQYVIETAQKAGFRFMGKSEINANPKDTRDHPKGVWTLPPVLALGDQDRDKYLAIGESDRMTLKFIKP
;
A
#
# COMPACT_ATOMS: atom_id res chain seq x y z
N LEU A 1 17.32 2.94 14.74
CA LEU A 1 16.47 2.03 15.53
C LEU A 1 15.51 2.83 16.41
N LEU A 2 14.26 2.35 16.46
CA LEU A 2 13.27 3.00 17.31
C LEU A 2 13.51 2.66 18.78
N LYS A 3 13.45 3.69 19.61
CA LYS A 3 13.47 3.53 21.06
C LYS A 3 12.08 3.16 21.57
N THR A 4 12.00 2.58 22.77
CA THR A 4 10.75 2.35 23.48
C THR A 4 9.93 3.65 23.49
N GLY A 5 8.66 3.56 23.13
CA GLY A 5 7.79 4.72 22.98
C GLY A 5 7.91 5.42 21.62
N GLY A 6 8.85 5.02 20.77
CA GLY A 6 8.99 5.58 19.42
C GLY A 6 7.83 5.20 18.51
N VAL A 7 7.54 6.07 17.54
CA VAL A 7 6.42 5.88 16.61
C VAL A 7 6.96 5.48 15.24
N LEU A 8 6.38 4.42 14.66
CA LEU A 8 6.64 3.98 13.30
C LEU A 8 5.47 4.36 12.42
N GLY A 9 5.73 5.17 11.40
CA GLY A 9 4.75 5.48 10.37
C GLY A 9 5.01 4.64 9.13
N VAL A 10 3.97 4.01 8.59
CA VAL A 10 4.07 3.19 7.38
C VAL A 10 3.10 3.72 6.35
N VAL A 11 3.61 4.03 5.15
CA VAL A 11 2.79 4.38 3.99
C VAL A 11 3.17 3.41 2.88
N ASP A 12 2.20 2.66 2.39
CA ASP A 12 2.45 1.66 1.35
C ASP A 12 1.23 1.49 0.46
N HIS A 13 1.46 0.91 -0.72
CA HIS A 13 0.40 0.62 -1.67
C HIS A 13 -0.56 -0.41 -1.08
N ARG A 14 -1.86 -0.12 -1.08
CA ARG A 14 -2.87 -0.92 -0.41
C ARG A 14 -3.62 -1.81 -1.38
N ALA A 15 -3.56 -3.12 -1.15
CA ALA A 15 -4.33 -4.11 -1.90
C ALA A 15 -5.78 -4.16 -1.40
N LYS A 16 -6.65 -4.76 -2.21
CA LYS A 16 -8.00 -5.09 -1.77
C LYS A 16 -7.93 -6.08 -0.61
N PRO A 17 -8.86 -6.01 0.36
CA PRO A 17 -8.93 -7.00 1.43
C PRO A 17 -8.99 -8.42 0.85
N ASP A 18 -8.42 -9.38 1.58
CA ASP A 18 -8.41 -10.81 1.21
C ASP A 18 -7.63 -11.15 -0.07
N THR A 19 -6.77 -10.24 -0.54
CA THR A 19 -5.88 -10.53 -1.68
C THR A 19 -4.89 -11.63 -1.31
N PRO A 20 -4.79 -12.73 -2.09
CA PRO A 20 -3.80 -13.78 -1.82
C PRO A 20 -2.37 -13.24 -1.82
N PHE A 21 -1.51 -13.82 -0.98
CA PHE A 21 -0.14 -13.34 -0.81
C PHE A 21 0.65 -13.32 -2.12
N GLU A 22 0.50 -14.35 -2.96
CA GLU A 22 1.20 -14.39 -4.25
C GLU A 22 0.83 -13.20 -5.14
N LYS A 23 -0.44 -12.78 -5.10
CA LYS A 23 -0.90 -11.62 -5.86
C LYS A 23 -0.40 -10.32 -5.25
N GLN A 24 -0.26 -10.25 -3.93
CA GLN A 24 0.33 -9.08 -3.28
C GLN A 24 1.77 -8.87 -3.76
N VAL A 25 2.57 -9.92 -3.76
CA VAL A 25 3.97 -9.86 -4.20
C VAL A 25 4.06 -9.46 -5.67
N ALA A 26 3.25 -10.07 -6.53
CA ALA A 26 3.30 -9.83 -7.97
C ALA A 26 2.84 -8.42 -8.35
N SER A 27 1.86 -7.85 -7.63
CA SER A 27 1.27 -6.56 -7.97
C SER A 27 1.93 -5.38 -7.27
N GLY A 28 2.70 -5.60 -6.22
CA GLY A 28 3.27 -4.53 -5.40
C GLY A 28 2.29 -3.91 -4.42
N TYR A 29 1.04 -4.37 -4.40
CA TYR A 29 0.05 -3.94 -3.42
C TYR A 29 0.04 -4.90 -2.24
N LEU A 30 0.04 -4.38 -1.02
CA LEU A 30 -0.04 -5.19 0.21
C LEU A 30 -1.35 -4.91 0.92
N THR A 31 -1.93 -5.93 1.57
CA THR A 31 -3.11 -5.71 2.41
C THR A 31 -2.70 -5.03 3.71
N GLU A 32 -3.61 -4.20 4.25
CA GLU A 32 -3.39 -3.61 5.58
C GLU A 32 -3.17 -4.70 6.63
N GLN A 33 -3.94 -5.77 6.57
CA GLN A 33 -3.82 -6.89 7.49
C GLN A 33 -2.42 -7.50 7.49
N TYR A 34 -1.85 -7.74 6.31
CA TYR A 34 -0.50 -8.30 6.19
C TYR A 34 0.54 -7.40 6.85
N VAL A 35 0.47 -6.09 6.58
CA VAL A 35 1.42 -5.12 7.13
C VAL A 35 1.27 -5.03 8.65
N ILE A 36 0.04 -4.97 9.16
CA ILE A 36 -0.23 -4.91 10.60
C ILE A 36 0.31 -6.16 11.29
N GLU A 37 0.01 -7.34 10.77
CA GLU A 37 0.47 -8.60 11.36
C GLU A 37 1.99 -8.71 11.36
N THR A 38 2.63 -8.28 10.26
CA THR A 38 4.09 -8.31 10.15
C THR A 38 4.73 -7.39 11.19
N ALA A 39 4.20 -6.18 11.36
CA ALA A 39 4.71 -5.25 12.36
C ALA A 39 4.50 -5.77 13.78
N GLN A 40 3.35 -6.37 14.06
CA GLN A 40 3.06 -6.95 15.36
C GLN A 40 4.01 -8.10 15.69
N LYS A 41 4.33 -8.95 14.72
CA LYS A 41 5.32 -10.03 14.91
C LYS A 41 6.71 -9.49 15.20
N ALA A 42 7.02 -8.31 14.70
CA ALA A 42 8.30 -7.62 14.97
C ALA A 42 8.29 -6.88 16.32
N GLY A 43 7.19 -6.93 17.06
CA GLY A 43 7.09 -6.36 18.40
C GLY A 43 6.43 -4.98 18.47
N PHE A 44 5.91 -4.46 17.37
CA PHE A 44 5.22 -3.17 17.35
C PHE A 44 3.75 -3.32 17.71
N ARG A 45 3.20 -2.28 18.35
CA ARG A 45 1.78 -2.21 18.67
C ARG A 45 1.08 -1.29 17.68
N PHE A 46 0.01 -1.78 17.05
CA PHE A 46 -0.78 -0.97 16.14
C PHE A 46 -1.55 0.11 16.91
N MET A 47 -1.45 1.36 16.47
CA MET A 47 -2.12 2.49 17.10
C MET A 47 -3.31 3.02 16.32
N GLY A 48 -3.26 2.95 14.99
CA GLY A 48 -4.33 3.47 14.17
C GLY A 48 -3.93 3.63 12.73
N LYS A 49 -4.88 4.07 11.92
CA LYS A 49 -4.65 4.30 10.50
C LYS A 49 -5.32 5.60 10.05
N SER A 50 -4.88 6.11 8.88
CA SER A 50 -5.46 7.29 8.26
C SER A 50 -5.73 6.97 6.79
N GLU A 51 -6.75 7.60 6.24
CA GLU A 51 -7.07 7.50 4.82
C GLU A 51 -6.53 8.70 4.01
N ILE A 52 -5.61 9.47 4.60
CA ILE A 52 -5.07 10.68 3.96
C ILE A 52 -4.39 10.39 2.63
N ASN A 53 -3.82 9.19 2.45
CA ASN A 53 -3.16 8.78 1.21
C ASN A 53 -4.01 7.80 0.38
N ALA A 54 -5.28 7.64 0.73
CA ALA A 54 -6.18 6.77 -0.03
C ALA A 54 -6.53 7.39 -1.38
N ASN A 55 -6.66 6.54 -2.39
CA ASN A 55 -7.15 6.97 -3.71
C ASN A 55 -8.29 6.05 -4.16
N PRO A 56 -9.54 6.47 -4.01
CA PRO A 56 -10.69 5.64 -4.40
C PRO A 56 -10.78 5.40 -5.90
N LYS A 57 -10.06 6.17 -6.73
CA LYS A 57 -10.02 5.94 -8.18
C LYS A 57 -9.17 4.75 -8.57
N ASP A 58 -8.27 4.29 -7.69
CA ASP A 58 -7.41 3.15 -7.96
C ASP A 58 -8.19 1.86 -7.70
N THR A 59 -8.45 1.11 -8.78
CA THR A 59 -9.18 -0.15 -8.71
C THR A 59 -8.30 -1.32 -8.23
N ARG A 60 -6.97 -1.12 -8.20
CA ARG A 60 -6.00 -2.07 -7.63
C ARG A 60 -5.94 -3.44 -8.33
N ASP A 61 -6.30 -3.46 -9.61
CA ASP A 61 -6.36 -4.68 -10.42
C ASP A 61 -5.70 -4.51 -11.79
N HIS A 62 -4.64 -3.71 -11.85
CA HIS A 62 -3.97 -3.36 -13.11
C HIS A 62 -3.07 -4.49 -13.64
N PRO A 63 -2.88 -4.59 -14.97
CA PRO A 63 -2.09 -5.68 -15.59
C PRO A 63 -0.65 -5.81 -15.07
N LYS A 64 0.01 -4.69 -14.81
CA LYS A 64 1.37 -4.66 -14.25
C LYS A 64 1.37 -4.26 -12.77
N GLY A 65 0.26 -4.46 -12.07
CA GLY A 65 0.13 -4.07 -10.68
C GLY A 65 0.28 -2.58 -10.49
N VAL A 66 0.85 -2.18 -9.36
CA VAL A 66 1.05 -0.77 -9.01
C VAL A 66 1.91 -0.03 -10.04
N TRP A 67 2.79 -0.73 -10.72
CA TRP A 67 3.68 -0.13 -11.71
C TRP A 67 2.98 0.29 -12.99
N THR A 68 1.72 -0.11 -13.21
CA THR A 68 0.89 0.36 -14.31
C THR A 68 0.59 1.86 -14.17
N LEU A 69 0.51 2.35 -12.94
CA LEU A 69 0.16 3.74 -12.62
C LEU A 69 1.37 4.68 -12.72
N PRO A 70 1.13 6.03 -12.79
CA PRO A 70 2.21 7.00 -12.70
C PRO A 70 3.01 6.83 -11.40
N PRO A 71 4.28 7.19 -11.38
CA PRO A 71 5.09 7.72 -12.49
C PRO A 71 5.65 6.67 -13.43
N VAL A 72 5.54 5.38 -13.08
CA VAL A 72 6.19 4.31 -13.85
C VAL A 72 5.52 4.10 -15.21
N LEU A 73 4.18 4.01 -15.24
CA LEU A 73 3.42 3.77 -16.46
C LEU A 73 3.97 2.57 -17.25
N ALA A 74 3.99 1.39 -16.60
CA ALA A 74 4.64 0.20 -17.13
C ALA A 74 4.11 -0.24 -18.51
N LEU A 75 2.87 0.12 -18.86
CA LEU A 75 2.28 -0.18 -20.17
C LEU A 75 2.62 0.89 -21.23
N GLY A 76 3.45 1.88 -20.89
CA GLY A 76 3.84 2.93 -21.82
C GLY A 76 2.66 3.75 -22.30
N ASP A 77 2.45 3.79 -23.62
CA ASP A 77 1.37 4.57 -24.20
C ASP A 77 0.01 3.87 -24.20
N GLN A 78 -0.04 2.59 -23.85
CA GLN A 78 -1.31 1.85 -23.79
C GLN A 78 -2.15 2.36 -22.63
N ASP A 79 -3.33 2.89 -22.94
CA ASP A 79 -4.27 3.46 -21.96
C ASP A 79 -3.64 4.52 -21.05
N ARG A 80 -2.63 5.22 -21.55
CA ARG A 80 -1.88 6.20 -20.76
C ARG A 80 -2.78 7.24 -20.09
N ASP A 81 -3.72 7.80 -20.84
CA ASP A 81 -4.63 8.83 -20.30
C ASP A 81 -5.49 8.27 -19.17
N LYS A 82 -5.93 7.01 -19.29
CA LYS A 82 -6.69 6.33 -18.25
C LYS A 82 -5.90 6.24 -16.95
N TYR A 83 -4.64 5.80 -17.03
CA TYR A 83 -3.82 5.65 -15.84
C TYR A 83 -3.36 6.98 -15.27
N LEU A 84 -3.09 7.97 -16.10
CA LEU A 84 -2.80 9.33 -15.63
C LEU A 84 -4.00 9.92 -14.88
N ALA A 85 -5.23 9.64 -15.34
CA ALA A 85 -6.44 10.10 -14.67
C ALA A 85 -6.65 9.45 -13.31
N ILE A 86 -6.24 8.19 -13.14
CA ILE A 86 -6.28 7.52 -11.83
C ILE A 86 -5.29 8.17 -10.87
N GLY A 87 -4.10 8.52 -11.37
CA GLY A 87 -3.04 9.10 -10.57
C GLY A 87 -2.26 8.06 -9.79
N GLU A 88 -1.79 8.42 -8.61
CA GLU A 88 -1.02 7.51 -7.78
C GLU A 88 -1.89 6.43 -7.16
N SER A 89 -1.26 5.33 -6.73
CA SER A 89 -1.95 4.19 -6.14
C SER A 89 -2.70 4.57 -4.86
N ASP A 90 -3.72 3.76 -4.54
CA ASP A 90 -4.35 3.78 -3.22
C ASP A 90 -3.33 3.32 -2.19
N ARG A 91 -3.12 4.12 -1.14
CA ARG A 91 -2.10 3.84 -0.12
C ARG A 91 -2.72 3.80 1.26
N MET A 92 -2.25 2.84 2.05
CA MET A 92 -2.53 2.80 3.48
C MET A 92 -1.58 3.73 4.22
N THR A 93 -2.03 4.30 5.33
CA THR A 93 -1.17 5.02 6.26
C THR A 93 -1.44 4.44 7.64
N LEU A 94 -0.42 3.80 8.22
CA LEU A 94 -0.55 3.08 9.48
C LEU A 94 0.43 3.65 10.50
N LYS A 95 0.03 3.60 11.76
CA LYS A 95 0.82 4.11 12.88
C LYS A 95 1.00 3.02 13.92
N PHE A 96 2.23 2.79 14.32
CA PHE A 96 2.60 1.81 15.34
C PHE A 96 3.47 2.47 16.41
N ILE A 97 3.47 1.86 17.60
CA ILE A 97 4.36 2.28 18.69
C ILE A 97 5.23 1.10 19.10
N LYS A 98 6.47 1.40 19.48
CA LYS A 98 7.37 0.41 20.07
C LYS A 98 7.12 0.37 21.56
N PRO A 99 6.59 -0.76 22.09
CA PRO A 99 6.27 -0.87 23.52
C PRO A 99 7.49 -0.76 24.42
#